data_76d9b27d0d95e71f40ee7408a6a5dde9
#
_entry.id   76d9b27d0d95e71f40ee7408a6a5dde9
#
_cell.length_a   1.000
_cell.length_b   1.000
_cell.length_c   1.000
_cell.angle_alpha   90.00
_cell.angle_beta   90.00
_cell.angle_gamma   90.00
#
_symmetry.space_group_name_H-M   'P 1'
#
loop_
_entity.id
_entity.type
_entity.pdbx_description
1 polymer ?
#
loop_
_entity_poly.entity_id
_entity_poly.type
_entity_poly.pdbx_seq_one_letter_code
_entity_poly.pdbx_strand_id
1 'polypeptide(L)'
;MDRRTTGGPSRSPAALRRDSPGAAYRAAVLLLAARDRTEAELSRLLAARGFGQADLKTALDRLRGEGYLDDRRFADAWARGRVRAKPMGPYRLRQELEAKGVQEDLAREVLRAVYEEGEEMMARCAMAGKVSRLGHLPAASRKSRLARFLQRRGFSTEVIWRLLRERERGQ
;
A
#
# COMPACT_ATOMS: atom_id res chain seq x y z
N MET A 1 -15.09 -61.43 -18.04
CA MET A 1 -13.84 -60.88 -17.50
C MET A 1 -13.74 -59.44 -17.96
N ASP A 2 -14.30 -58.51 -17.15
CA ASP A 2 -14.37 -57.09 -17.47
C ASP A 2 -13.23 -56.36 -16.72
N ARG A 3 -12.26 -55.87 -17.45
CA ARG A 3 -11.20 -55.02 -16.91
C ARG A 3 -11.65 -53.56 -17.05
N ARG A 4 -12.25 -53.00 -16.00
CA ARG A 4 -12.52 -51.57 -15.90
C ARG A 4 -11.17 -50.87 -15.61
N THR A 5 -10.61 -50.24 -16.63
CA THR A 5 -9.47 -49.31 -16.51
C THR A 5 -10.04 -47.99 -15.94
N THR A 6 -9.79 -47.73 -14.66
CA THR A 6 -10.06 -46.45 -14.03
C THR A 6 -9.01 -45.44 -14.53
N GLY A 7 -9.33 -44.72 -15.59
CA GLY A 7 -8.58 -43.55 -16.03
C GLY A 7 -8.71 -42.44 -14.98
N GLY A 8 -7.65 -42.24 -14.20
CA GLY A 8 -7.54 -41.07 -13.32
C GLY A 8 -7.57 -39.75 -14.12
N PRO A 9 -8.04 -38.64 -13.54
CA PRO A 9 -8.15 -37.38 -14.25
C PRO A 9 -6.76 -36.95 -14.76
N SER A 10 -6.64 -36.82 -16.09
CA SER A 10 -5.45 -36.33 -16.76
C SER A 10 -5.16 -34.90 -16.28
N ARG A 11 -4.13 -34.73 -15.45
CA ARG A 11 -3.69 -33.42 -14.99
C ARG A 11 -3.16 -32.63 -16.17
N SER A 12 -3.65 -31.41 -16.35
CA SER A 12 -3.16 -30.49 -17.38
C SER A 12 -1.66 -30.24 -17.24
N PRO A 13 -0.89 -30.07 -18.34
CA PRO A 13 0.55 -29.74 -18.29
C PRO A 13 0.87 -28.50 -17.43
N ALA A 14 -0.07 -27.56 -17.30
CA ALA A 14 0.02 -26.41 -16.43
C ALA A 14 -0.10 -26.79 -14.94
N ALA A 15 -0.90 -27.82 -14.60
CA ALA A 15 -1.01 -28.35 -13.24
C ALA A 15 0.29 -29.07 -12.84
N LEU A 16 0.86 -29.90 -13.72
CA LEU A 16 2.13 -30.59 -13.49
C LEU A 16 3.31 -29.65 -13.22
N ARG A 17 3.32 -28.45 -13.86
CA ARG A 17 4.35 -27.42 -13.59
C ARG A 17 4.17 -26.75 -12.22
N ARG A 18 2.95 -26.71 -11.67
CA ARG A 18 2.67 -26.16 -10.33
C ARG A 18 3.04 -27.13 -9.22
N ASP A 19 2.89 -28.43 -9.47
CA ASP A 19 3.18 -29.49 -8.49
C ASP A 19 4.70 -29.79 -8.36
N SER A 20 5.58 -29.11 -9.13
CA SER A 20 7.00 -29.31 -9.00
C SER A 20 7.56 -28.61 -7.75
N PRO A 21 8.46 -29.26 -6.98
CA PRO A 21 9.07 -28.64 -5.80
C PRO A 21 9.63 -27.25 -6.09
N GLY A 22 9.24 -26.27 -5.26
CA GLY A 22 9.68 -24.87 -5.39
C GLY A 22 9.04 -24.08 -6.54
N ALA A 23 8.01 -24.57 -7.20
CA ALA A 23 7.32 -23.82 -8.27
C ALA A 23 6.73 -22.50 -7.78
N ALA A 24 6.14 -22.49 -6.59
CA ALA A 24 5.61 -21.28 -5.95
C ALA A 24 6.73 -20.27 -5.69
N TYR A 25 7.89 -20.73 -5.19
CA TYR A 25 9.07 -19.87 -4.98
C TYR A 25 9.56 -19.24 -6.28
N ARG A 26 9.75 -20.02 -7.35
CA ARG A 26 10.18 -19.47 -8.65
C ARG A 26 9.18 -18.46 -9.21
N ALA A 27 7.89 -18.73 -9.08
CA ALA A 27 6.84 -17.79 -9.49
C ALA A 27 6.87 -16.50 -8.66
N ALA A 28 7.13 -16.60 -7.36
CA ALA A 28 7.26 -15.47 -6.46
C ALA A 28 8.49 -14.60 -6.82
N VAL A 29 9.65 -15.20 -7.07
CA VAL A 29 10.86 -14.48 -7.49
C VAL A 29 10.61 -13.67 -8.76
N LEU A 30 9.94 -14.24 -9.76
CA LEU A 30 9.56 -13.50 -10.98
C LEU A 30 8.63 -12.34 -10.70
N LEU A 31 7.70 -12.49 -9.75
CA LEU A 31 6.81 -11.41 -9.34
C LEU A 31 7.55 -10.27 -8.61
N LEU A 32 8.53 -10.59 -7.79
CA LEU A 32 9.37 -9.63 -7.08
C LEU A 32 10.37 -8.95 -8.00
N ALA A 33 10.90 -9.65 -9.00
CA ALA A 33 11.78 -9.06 -10.01
C ALA A 33 11.10 -7.97 -10.84
N ALA A 34 9.77 -8.04 -11.00
CA ALA A 34 9.01 -7.02 -11.73
C ALA A 34 8.78 -5.75 -10.89
N ARG A 35 8.52 -5.88 -9.59
CA ARG A 35 8.42 -4.80 -8.62
C ARG A 35 8.38 -5.34 -7.19
N ASP A 36 8.71 -4.49 -6.23
CA ASP A 36 8.51 -4.79 -4.81
C ASP A 36 7.03 -5.06 -4.49
N ARG A 37 6.80 -5.99 -3.57
CA ARG A 37 5.47 -6.42 -3.11
C ARG A 37 5.50 -6.76 -1.63
N THR A 38 4.36 -6.60 -0.98
CA THR A 38 4.17 -7.14 0.36
C THR A 38 3.94 -8.65 0.32
N GLU A 39 4.13 -9.29 1.47
CA GLU A 39 3.80 -10.71 1.65
C GLU A 39 2.34 -10.98 1.29
N ALA A 40 1.42 -10.12 1.74
CA ALA A 40 0.00 -10.25 1.46
C ALA A 40 -0.34 -10.09 -0.04
N GLU A 41 0.30 -9.16 -0.76
CA GLU A 41 0.15 -9.04 -2.22
C GLU A 41 0.66 -10.29 -2.94
N LEU A 42 1.84 -10.78 -2.53
CA LEU A 42 2.48 -11.94 -3.14
C LEU A 42 1.67 -13.21 -2.90
N SER A 43 1.21 -13.44 -1.67
CA SER A 43 0.35 -14.55 -1.29
C SER A 43 -0.93 -14.58 -2.15
N ARG A 44 -1.63 -13.44 -2.27
CA ARG A 44 -2.84 -13.33 -3.12
C ARG A 44 -2.56 -13.68 -4.59
N LEU A 45 -1.45 -13.20 -5.13
CA LEU A 45 -1.09 -13.46 -6.53
C LEU A 45 -0.72 -14.91 -6.80
N LEU A 46 -0.04 -15.56 -5.86
CA LEU A 46 0.30 -16.97 -5.96
C LEU A 46 -0.94 -17.85 -5.76
N ALA A 47 -1.80 -17.53 -4.80
CA ALA A 47 -3.08 -18.22 -4.61
C ALA A 47 -3.97 -18.13 -5.87
N ALA A 48 -4.05 -16.95 -6.49
CA ALA A 48 -4.77 -16.75 -7.75
C ALA A 48 -4.20 -17.56 -8.92
N ARG A 49 -2.92 -17.95 -8.84
CA ARG A 49 -2.27 -18.87 -9.79
C ARG A 49 -2.51 -20.34 -9.46
N GLY A 50 -3.23 -20.63 -8.36
CA GLY A 50 -3.61 -21.99 -7.97
C GLY A 50 -2.55 -22.73 -7.15
N PHE A 51 -1.58 -22.05 -6.53
CA PHE A 51 -0.68 -22.68 -5.57
C PHE A 51 -1.38 -22.95 -4.25
N GLY A 52 -1.12 -24.11 -3.65
CA GLY A 52 -1.68 -24.54 -2.36
C GLY A 52 -1.08 -23.77 -1.18
N GLN A 53 -1.80 -23.76 -0.05
CA GLN A 53 -1.37 -23.01 1.15
C GLN A 53 0.01 -23.47 1.69
N ALA A 54 0.31 -24.77 1.64
CA ALA A 54 1.58 -25.32 2.08
C ALA A 54 2.75 -24.81 1.21
N ASP A 55 2.55 -24.78 -0.11
CA ASP A 55 3.56 -24.27 -1.06
C ASP A 55 3.76 -22.77 -0.91
N LEU A 56 2.65 -22.02 -0.67
CA LEU A 56 2.69 -20.59 -0.39
C LEU A 56 3.52 -20.32 0.86
N LYS A 57 3.20 -20.99 1.96
CA LYS A 57 3.92 -20.81 3.22
C LYS A 57 5.41 -21.08 3.05
N THR A 58 5.78 -22.23 2.46
CA THR A 58 7.18 -22.61 2.22
C THR A 58 7.91 -21.58 1.36
N ALA A 59 7.28 -21.09 0.29
CA ALA A 59 7.86 -20.09 -0.60
C ALA A 59 8.06 -18.74 0.10
N LEU A 60 7.07 -18.26 0.85
CA LEU A 60 7.14 -16.99 1.57
C LEU A 60 8.16 -17.02 2.71
N ASP A 61 8.20 -18.10 3.49
CA ASP A 61 9.19 -18.30 4.55
C ASP A 61 10.61 -18.26 4.01
N ARG A 62 10.84 -18.92 2.87
CA ARG A 62 12.14 -18.92 2.19
C ARG A 62 12.53 -17.54 1.68
N LEU A 63 11.63 -16.84 1.00
CA LEU A 63 11.87 -15.48 0.49
C LEU A 63 12.18 -14.50 1.61
N ARG A 64 11.51 -14.65 2.77
CA ARG A 64 11.77 -13.85 3.97
C ARG A 64 13.14 -14.16 4.54
N GLY A 65 13.51 -15.44 4.66
CA GLY A 65 14.83 -15.85 5.13
C GLY A 65 15.97 -15.41 4.23
N GLU A 66 15.75 -15.32 2.92
CA GLU A 66 16.71 -14.83 1.92
C GLU A 66 16.71 -13.28 1.78
N GLY A 67 15.85 -12.56 2.50
CA GLY A 67 15.77 -11.10 2.46
C GLY A 67 15.12 -10.51 1.20
N TYR A 68 14.52 -11.33 0.34
CA TYR A 68 13.78 -10.85 -0.83
C TYR A 68 12.42 -10.29 -0.47
N LEU A 69 11.85 -10.70 0.66
CA LEU A 69 10.55 -10.26 1.16
C LEU A 69 10.73 -9.57 2.51
N ASP A 70 10.44 -8.27 2.56
CA ASP A 70 10.56 -7.42 3.73
C ASP A 70 9.46 -6.34 3.69
N ASP A 71 8.37 -6.60 4.41
CA ASP A 71 7.21 -5.71 4.45
C ASP A 71 7.53 -4.37 5.12
N ARG A 72 8.51 -4.33 6.06
CA ARG A 72 8.95 -3.07 6.67
C ARG A 72 9.64 -2.18 5.64
N ARG A 73 10.64 -2.72 4.95
CA ARG A 73 11.36 -2.00 3.89
C ARG A 73 10.39 -1.53 2.80
N PHE A 74 9.47 -2.39 2.39
CA PHE A 74 8.43 -2.03 1.43
C PHE A 74 7.56 -0.87 1.95
N ALA A 75 7.03 -0.96 3.18
CA ALA A 75 6.12 0.03 3.74
C ALA A 75 6.79 1.40 3.92
N ASP A 76 8.04 1.43 4.40
CA ASP A 76 8.82 2.67 4.53
C ASP A 76 9.07 3.34 3.17
N ALA A 77 9.55 2.57 2.19
CA ALA A 77 9.82 3.08 0.84
C ALA A 77 8.53 3.56 0.15
N TRP A 78 7.45 2.77 0.26
CA TRP A 78 6.14 3.13 -0.28
C TRP A 78 5.62 4.42 0.33
N ALA A 79 5.58 4.52 1.65
CA ALA A 79 5.04 5.67 2.36
C ALA A 79 5.80 6.96 2.03
N ARG A 80 7.12 6.94 2.11
CA ARG A 80 7.97 8.10 1.75
C ARG A 80 7.80 8.50 0.29
N GLY A 81 7.78 7.54 -0.62
CA GLY A 81 7.55 7.78 -2.04
C GLY A 81 6.18 8.43 -2.31
N ARG A 82 5.13 7.97 -1.61
CA ARG A 82 3.77 8.50 -1.76
C ARG A 82 3.63 9.93 -1.28
N VAL A 83 4.11 10.24 -0.07
CA VAL A 83 4.01 11.61 0.48
C VAL A 83 4.90 12.60 -0.28
N ARG A 84 6.06 12.15 -0.77
CA ARG A 84 6.95 12.96 -1.61
C ARG A 84 6.33 13.31 -2.95
N ALA A 85 5.72 12.33 -3.61
CA ALA A 85 5.07 12.55 -4.91
C ALA A 85 3.78 13.38 -4.77
N LYS A 86 3.06 13.19 -3.68
CA LYS A 86 1.78 13.84 -3.45
C LYS A 86 1.50 13.97 -1.96
N PRO A 87 1.78 15.12 -1.34
CA PRO A 87 1.53 15.33 0.08
C PRO A 87 0.10 14.95 0.48
N MET A 88 -0.04 14.09 1.49
CA MET A 88 -1.30 13.59 2.01
C MET A 88 -1.23 13.44 3.52
N GLY A 89 -2.38 13.30 4.17
CA GLY A 89 -2.47 13.09 5.60
C GLY A 89 -2.35 11.62 6.01
N PRO A 90 -2.12 11.37 7.31
CA PRO A 90 -1.88 10.02 7.84
C PRO A 90 -3.05 9.08 7.62
N TYR A 91 -4.29 9.57 7.64
CA TYR A 91 -5.47 8.73 7.43
C TYR A 91 -5.48 8.09 6.03
N ARG A 92 -5.17 8.87 5.00
CA ARG A 92 -5.12 8.36 3.63
C ARG A 92 -3.93 7.43 3.42
N LEU A 93 -2.75 7.78 3.96
CA LEU A 93 -1.57 6.93 3.83
C LEU A 93 -1.77 5.58 4.53
N ARG A 94 -2.44 5.57 5.70
CA ARG A 94 -2.84 4.34 6.38
C ARG A 94 -3.69 3.46 5.47
N GLN A 95 -4.75 3.99 4.88
CA GLN A 95 -5.62 3.25 3.96
C GLN A 95 -4.84 2.66 2.76
N GLU A 96 -3.86 3.40 2.22
CA GLU A 96 -3.04 2.91 1.12
C GLU A 96 -2.11 1.76 1.57
N LEU A 97 -1.53 1.83 2.77
CA LEU A 97 -0.72 0.74 3.35
C LEU A 97 -1.55 -0.51 3.66
N GLU A 98 -2.74 -0.33 4.25
CA GLU A 98 -3.70 -1.42 4.51
C GLU A 98 -4.15 -2.10 3.20
N ALA A 99 -4.45 -1.33 2.17
CA ALA A 99 -4.80 -1.87 0.85
C ALA A 99 -3.65 -2.69 0.21
N LYS A 100 -2.41 -2.38 0.60
CA LYS A 100 -1.22 -3.17 0.25
C LYS A 100 -1.05 -4.42 1.11
N GLY A 101 -1.82 -4.54 2.18
CA GLY A 101 -1.75 -5.66 3.10
C GLY A 101 -0.66 -5.51 4.15
N VAL A 102 -0.15 -4.30 4.36
CA VAL A 102 0.77 -4.00 5.49
C VAL A 102 0.00 -4.18 6.79
N GLN A 103 0.59 -4.91 7.74
CA GLN A 103 0.01 -5.14 9.06
C GLN A 103 -0.18 -3.82 9.83
N GLU A 104 -1.24 -3.74 10.63
CA GLU A 104 -1.65 -2.49 11.29
C GLU A 104 -0.55 -1.90 12.21
N ASP A 105 0.13 -2.74 12.97
CA ASP A 105 1.21 -2.29 13.87
C ASP A 105 2.37 -1.68 13.07
N LEU A 106 2.77 -2.34 12.01
CA LEU A 106 3.79 -1.84 11.09
C LEU A 106 3.35 -0.55 10.41
N ALA A 107 2.10 -0.48 9.95
CA ALA A 107 1.56 0.75 9.36
C ALA A 107 1.59 1.92 10.35
N ARG A 108 1.26 1.68 11.64
CA ARG A 108 1.35 2.70 12.70
C ARG A 108 2.78 3.20 12.93
N GLU A 109 3.76 2.30 12.94
CA GLU A 109 5.17 2.67 13.09
C GLU A 109 5.66 3.52 11.92
N VAL A 110 5.36 3.09 10.69
CA VAL A 110 5.72 3.83 9.48
C VAL A 110 5.07 5.21 9.44
N LEU A 111 3.78 5.31 9.79
CA LEU A 111 3.10 6.60 9.87
C LEU A 111 3.75 7.52 10.90
N ARG A 112 4.12 7.01 12.08
CA ARG A 112 4.81 7.80 13.10
C ARG A 112 6.13 8.37 12.56
N ALA A 113 6.92 7.56 11.87
CA ALA A 113 8.19 8.00 11.28
C ALA A 113 8.01 8.99 10.11
N VAL A 114 6.98 8.81 9.28
CA VAL A 114 6.72 9.71 8.14
C VAL A 114 6.22 11.08 8.57
N TYR A 115 5.46 11.14 9.68
CA TYR A 115 4.91 12.39 10.22
C TYR A 115 5.64 12.86 11.49
N GLU A 116 6.90 12.47 11.69
CA GLU A 116 7.73 12.89 12.83
C GLU A 116 7.85 14.42 12.93
N GLU A 117 8.03 15.11 11.80
CA GLU A 117 8.03 16.58 11.70
C GLU A 117 6.63 17.21 11.82
N GLY A 118 5.62 16.40 12.02
CA GLY A 118 4.23 16.79 12.17
C GLY A 118 3.41 16.77 10.88
N GLU A 119 2.16 16.37 11.05
CA GLU A 119 1.14 16.36 9.98
C GLU A 119 0.91 17.74 9.37
N GLU A 120 1.08 18.78 10.18
CA GLU A 120 0.84 20.16 9.79
C GLU A 120 1.79 20.64 8.68
N MET A 121 3.07 20.32 8.76
CA MET A 121 4.05 20.63 7.71
C MET A 121 3.61 20.02 6.37
N MET A 122 3.20 18.76 6.38
CA MET A 122 2.73 18.07 5.18
C MET A 122 1.45 18.69 4.62
N ALA A 123 0.54 19.14 5.50
CA ALA A 123 -0.69 19.83 5.10
C ALA A 123 -0.40 21.21 4.48
N ARG A 124 0.57 21.96 5.00
CA ARG A 124 1.05 23.23 4.41
C ARG A 124 1.59 22.99 3.00
N CYS A 125 2.42 21.96 2.81
CA CYS A 125 2.93 21.57 1.48
C CYS A 125 1.79 21.21 0.53
N ALA A 126 0.78 20.47 0.99
CA ALA A 126 -0.38 20.11 0.19
C ALA A 126 -1.21 21.35 -0.22
N MET A 127 -1.31 22.34 0.66
CA MET A 127 -2.07 23.57 0.43
C MET A 127 -1.38 24.52 -0.56
N ALA A 128 -0.06 24.61 -0.57
CA ALA A 128 0.69 25.63 -1.29
C ALA A 128 0.26 25.78 -2.76
N GLY A 129 0.23 24.66 -3.49
CA GLY A 129 -0.21 24.67 -4.90
C GLY A 129 -1.74 24.83 -5.11
N LYS A 130 -2.54 24.73 -4.05
CA LYS A 130 -4.00 24.87 -4.15
C LYS A 130 -4.46 26.29 -3.85
N VAL A 131 -3.79 26.95 -2.94
CA VAL A 131 -4.11 28.33 -2.50
C VAL A 131 -4.08 29.31 -3.66
N SER A 132 -3.03 29.31 -4.48
CA SER A 132 -2.87 30.19 -5.64
C SER A 132 -4.04 30.04 -6.63
N ARG A 133 -4.50 28.81 -6.85
CA ARG A 133 -5.61 28.51 -7.78
C ARG A 133 -6.98 28.95 -7.26
N LEU A 134 -7.11 29.21 -5.98
CA LEU A 134 -8.37 29.60 -5.34
C LEU A 134 -8.37 31.09 -4.96
N GLY A 135 -7.35 31.86 -5.27
CA GLY A 135 -7.18 33.24 -4.89
C GLY A 135 -8.29 34.18 -5.37
N HIS A 136 -8.89 33.87 -6.52
CA HIS A 136 -10.00 34.64 -7.09
C HIS A 136 -11.35 34.45 -6.40
N LEU A 137 -11.47 33.51 -5.45
CA LEU A 137 -12.74 33.21 -4.78
C LEU A 137 -12.92 34.04 -3.50
N PRO A 138 -14.17 34.35 -3.11
CA PRO A 138 -14.49 34.93 -1.81
C PRO A 138 -13.92 34.08 -0.66
N ALA A 139 -13.52 34.74 0.44
CA ALA A 139 -12.83 34.10 1.57
C ALA A 139 -13.56 32.85 2.11
N ALA A 140 -14.88 32.93 2.32
CA ALA A 140 -15.66 31.81 2.82
C ALA A 140 -15.67 30.61 1.85
N SER A 141 -15.80 30.86 0.55
CA SER A 141 -15.76 29.82 -0.48
C SER A 141 -14.36 29.19 -0.59
N ARG A 142 -13.31 30.00 -0.50
CA ARG A 142 -11.92 29.56 -0.49
C ARG A 142 -11.65 28.65 0.72
N LYS A 143 -12.07 29.07 1.92
CA LYS A 143 -11.94 28.28 3.16
C LYS A 143 -12.61 26.91 3.03
N SER A 144 -13.88 26.87 2.62
CA SER A 144 -14.63 25.63 2.45
C SER A 144 -13.98 24.67 1.41
N ARG A 145 -13.46 25.21 0.31
CA ARG A 145 -12.80 24.41 -0.72
C ARG A 145 -11.45 23.86 -0.25
N LEU A 146 -10.69 24.63 0.53
CA LEU A 146 -9.43 24.18 1.13
C LEU A 146 -9.67 23.10 2.18
N ALA A 147 -10.67 23.29 3.07
CA ALA A 147 -11.04 22.28 4.06
C ALA A 147 -11.38 20.94 3.39
N ARG A 148 -12.29 20.94 2.42
CA ARG A 148 -12.67 19.73 1.68
C ARG A 148 -11.51 19.10 0.92
N PHE A 149 -10.60 19.90 0.38
CA PHE A 149 -9.40 19.40 -0.28
C PHE A 149 -8.48 18.66 0.69
N LEU A 150 -8.16 19.23 1.86
CA LEU A 150 -7.32 18.62 2.86
C LEU A 150 -7.99 17.37 3.47
N GLN A 151 -9.28 17.41 3.71
CA GLN A 151 -10.04 16.27 4.20
C GLN A 151 -9.97 15.07 3.22
N ARG A 152 -10.17 15.29 1.92
CA ARG A 152 -10.00 14.24 0.90
C ARG A 152 -8.56 13.74 0.77
N ARG A 153 -7.58 14.53 1.22
CA ARG A 153 -6.17 14.15 1.31
C ARG A 153 -5.85 13.36 2.59
N GLY A 154 -6.82 13.18 3.48
CA GLY A 154 -6.70 12.40 4.70
C GLY A 154 -5.99 13.11 5.85
N PHE A 155 -5.98 14.44 5.85
CA PHE A 155 -5.52 15.23 6.98
C PHE A 155 -6.55 15.24 8.10
N SER A 156 -6.09 15.34 9.37
CA SER A 156 -6.93 15.40 10.53
C SER A 156 -7.74 16.71 10.57
N THR A 157 -8.94 16.65 11.12
CA THR A 157 -9.81 17.81 11.28
C THR A 157 -9.14 18.91 12.11
N GLU A 158 -8.39 18.52 13.14
CA GLU A 158 -7.65 19.45 13.99
C GLU A 158 -6.64 20.28 13.21
N VAL A 159 -5.77 19.61 12.43
CA VAL A 159 -4.75 20.28 11.59
C VAL A 159 -5.40 21.14 10.53
N ILE A 160 -6.47 20.68 9.88
CA ILE A 160 -7.20 21.45 8.87
C ILE A 160 -7.69 22.78 9.45
N TRP A 161 -8.40 22.74 10.58
CA TRP A 161 -8.96 23.95 11.18
C TRP A 161 -7.90 24.87 11.78
N ARG A 162 -6.80 24.33 12.31
CA ARG A 162 -5.66 25.12 12.79
C ARG A 162 -5.09 25.95 11.64
N LEU A 163 -4.75 25.32 10.52
CA LEU A 163 -4.17 25.98 9.35
C LEU A 163 -5.12 27.02 8.73
N LEU A 164 -6.41 26.75 8.66
CA LEU A 164 -7.38 27.68 8.11
C LEU A 164 -7.56 28.91 9.01
N ARG A 165 -7.55 28.76 10.33
CA ARG A 165 -7.61 29.88 11.29
C ARG A 165 -6.33 30.75 11.26
N GLU A 166 -5.16 30.13 11.19
CA GLU A 166 -3.90 30.88 11.08
C GLU A 166 -3.87 31.75 9.82
N ARG A 167 -4.36 31.19 8.72
CA ARG A 167 -4.42 31.92 7.46
C ARG A 167 -5.39 33.10 7.47
N GLU A 168 -6.48 33.02 8.23
CA GLU A 168 -7.42 34.14 8.41
C GLU A 168 -6.82 35.29 9.23
N ARG A 169 -5.92 34.97 10.18
CA ARG A 169 -5.24 35.96 11.02
C ARG A 169 -4.09 36.69 10.29
N GLY A 170 -3.56 36.06 9.26
CA GLY A 170 -2.41 36.58 8.48
C GLY A 170 -2.82 37.29 7.17
N GLN A 171 -4.12 37.47 6.92
CA GLN A 171 -4.69 38.27 5.81
C GLN A 171 -5.33 39.54 6.35
#